data_8e161de87cb2c32a26af00ece662e8a7
#
_entry.id   8e161de87cb2c32a26af00ece662e8a7
#
_cell.length_a   1.000
_cell.length_b   1.000
_cell.length_c   1.000
_cell.angle_alpha   90.00
_cell.angle_beta   90.00
_cell.angle_gamma   90.00
#
_symmetry.space_group_name_H-M   'P 1'
#
loop_
_entity.id
_entity.type
_entity.pdbx_description
1 polymer ?
#
loop_
_entity_poly.entity_id
_entity_poly.type
_entity_poly.pdbx_seq_one_letter_code
_entity_poly.pdbx_strand_id
1 'polypeptide(L)'
;MIPVDISVNNNLSVYNTELLKRYCEFDVRVKPFILAVKYWARNRGICDPVNGTFSSYAWTLIAINFLQCMDIPILPNLSTQDGSRIVTIQGKQYDVSMDSGETVKLPQLNENSVAEILVDFFAFLANNWPWNKLVVSVREGKMIPRDKKNWLHKKPYANEIVGSLEDIRLGKHSLPVEDPFDLS
;
A
#
# COMPACT_ATOMS: atom_id res chain seq x y z
N MET A 1 -6.18 -27.08 8.64
CA MET A 1 -5.57 -26.26 9.73
C MET A 1 -5.51 -24.82 9.23
N ILE A 2 -6.00 -23.87 10.01
CA ILE A 2 -5.95 -22.44 9.66
C ILE A 2 -4.71 -21.88 10.39
N PRO A 3 -3.69 -21.35 9.68
CA PRO A 3 -2.56 -20.70 10.32
C PRO A 3 -3.04 -19.41 11.02
N VAL A 4 -2.56 -19.18 12.24
CA VAL A 4 -2.92 -18.01 13.04
C VAL A 4 -1.63 -17.39 13.58
N ASP A 5 -1.42 -16.10 13.28
CA ASP A 5 -0.34 -15.32 13.86
C ASP A 5 -0.89 -14.42 14.99
N ILE A 6 -0.25 -14.48 16.16
CA ILE A 6 -0.63 -13.66 17.29
C ILE A 6 0.50 -12.66 17.56
N SER A 7 0.18 -11.37 17.49
CA SER A 7 1.09 -10.28 17.85
C SER A 7 0.65 -9.61 19.14
N VAL A 8 1.61 -9.41 20.06
CA VAL A 8 1.35 -8.77 21.36
C VAL A 8 2.07 -7.41 21.38
N ASN A 9 1.42 -6.38 21.95
CA ASN A 9 1.94 -5.01 22.02
C ASN A 9 2.24 -4.32 20.68
N ASN A 10 1.60 -4.77 19.61
CA ASN A 10 1.71 -4.12 18.31
C ASN A 10 0.64 -3.01 18.17
N ASN A 11 0.84 -1.91 18.88
CA ASN A 11 -0.12 -0.80 18.88
C ASN A 11 -0.28 -0.13 17.52
N LEU A 12 0.75 -0.14 16.67
CA LEU A 12 0.68 0.43 15.32
C LEU A 12 -0.36 -0.29 14.45
N SER A 13 -0.53 -1.58 14.64
CA SER A 13 -1.52 -2.37 13.88
C SER A 13 -2.97 -1.92 14.10
N VAL A 14 -3.27 -1.29 15.24
CA VAL A 14 -4.60 -0.72 15.51
C VAL A 14 -4.87 0.47 14.60
N TYR A 15 -3.90 1.37 14.47
CA TYR A 15 -4.00 2.53 13.57
C TYR A 15 -4.04 2.10 12.11
N ASN A 16 -3.22 1.12 11.72
CA ASN A 16 -3.28 0.52 10.39
C ASN A 16 -4.66 -0.05 10.08
N THR A 17 -5.25 -0.76 11.03
CA THR A 17 -6.62 -1.32 10.88
C THR A 17 -7.66 -0.22 10.77
N GLU A 18 -7.54 0.84 11.56
CA GLU A 18 -8.45 2.00 11.51
C GLU A 18 -8.38 2.68 10.12
N LEU A 19 -7.18 2.92 9.60
CA LEU A 19 -6.98 3.50 8.27
C LEU A 19 -7.61 2.64 7.17
N LEU A 20 -7.34 1.34 7.18
CA LEU A 20 -7.91 0.42 6.19
C LEU A 20 -9.44 0.36 6.27
N LYS A 21 -10.00 0.39 7.49
CA LYS A 21 -11.44 0.43 7.71
C LYS A 21 -12.05 1.68 7.06
N ARG A 22 -11.48 2.86 7.31
CA ARG A 22 -11.96 4.13 6.72
C ARG A 22 -11.96 4.09 5.20
N TYR A 23 -10.89 3.58 4.57
CA TYR A 23 -10.86 3.41 3.12
C TYR A 23 -11.95 2.45 2.62
N CYS A 24 -12.18 1.35 3.32
CA CYS A 24 -13.24 0.38 2.95
C CYS A 24 -14.66 0.93 3.14
N GLU A 25 -14.84 1.89 4.06
CA GLU A 25 -16.13 2.56 4.32
C GLU A 25 -16.38 3.73 3.37
N PHE A 26 -15.32 4.30 2.78
CA PHE A 26 -15.42 5.43 1.86
C PHE A 26 -16.18 5.09 0.56
N ASP A 27 -15.90 3.90 -0.01
CA ASP A 27 -16.57 3.42 -1.23
C ASP A 27 -16.78 1.90 -1.13
N VAL A 28 -18.01 1.46 -1.40
CA VAL A 28 -18.44 0.03 -1.31
C VAL A 28 -17.63 -0.91 -2.19
N ARG A 29 -17.00 -0.44 -3.26
CA ARG A 29 -16.18 -1.21 -4.21
C ARG A 29 -14.80 -1.55 -3.66
N VAL A 30 -14.28 -0.78 -2.69
CA VAL A 30 -12.91 -0.90 -2.17
C VAL A 30 -12.67 -2.27 -1.53
N LYS A 31 -13.56 -2.69 -0.64
CA LYS A 31 -13.39 -3.97 0.07
C LYS A 31 -13.39 -5.18 -0.87
N PRO A 32 -14.37 -5.37 -1.77
CA PRO A 32 -14.34 -6.49 -2.72
C PRO A 32 -13.14 -6.43 -3.67
N PHE A 33 -12.71 -5.24 -4.11
CA PHE A 33 -11.53 -5.09 -4.93
C PHE A 33 -10.25 -5.55 -4.20
N ILE A 34 -10.01 -5.09 -2.97
CA ILE A 34 -8.85 -5.51 -2.15
C ILE A 34 -8.86 -7.02 -1.92
N LEU A 35 -10.03 -7.60 -1.63
CA LEU A 35 -10.15 -9.05 -1.43
C LEU A 35 -9.81 -9.84 -2.70
N ALA A 36 -10.23 -9.37 -3.87
CA ALA A 36 -9.91 -9.99 -5.15
C ALA A 36 -8.39 -9.92 -5.45
N VAL A 37 -7.76 -8.77 -5.23
CA VAL A 37 -6.30 -8.60 -5.37
C VAL A 37 -5.53 -9.54 -4.43
N LYS A 38 -5.93 -9.63 -3.17
CA LYS A 38 -5.28 -10.53 -2.19
C LYS A 38 -5.47 -12.00 -2.56
N TYR A 39 -6.65 -12.38 -3.01
CA TYR A 39 -6.93 -13.74 -3.47
C TYR A 39 -6.06 -14.10 -4.67
N TRP A 40 -5.97 -13.21 -5.68
CA TRP A 40 -5.11 -13.38 -6.83
C TRP A 40 -3.64 -13.51 -6.42
N ALA A 41 -3.13 -12.61 -5.58
CA ALA A 41 -1.72 -12.61 -5.15
C ALA A 41 -1.33 -13.91 -4.42
N ARG A 42 -2.23 -14.45 -3.57
CA ARG A 42 -2.03 -15.76 -2.92
C ARG A 42 -1.95 -16.90 -3.91
N ASN A 43 -2.89 -16.94 -4.86
CA ASN A 43 -2.92 -18.03 -5.86
C ASN A 43 -1.73 -17.97 -6.82
N ARG A 44 -1.09 -16.81 -6.96
CA ARG A 44 0.15 -16.63 -7.75
C ARG A 44 1.43 -16.87 -6.97
N GLY A 45 1.36 -17.17 -5.67
CA GLY A 45 2.53 -17.38 -4.82
C GLY A 45 3.37 -16.12 -4.58
N ILE A 46 2.77 -14.93 -4.72
CA ILE A 46 3.42 -13.62 -4.54
C ILE A 46 2.91 -12.87 -3.30
N CYS A 47 2.34 -13.61 -2.35
CA CYS A 47 1.86 -13.10 -1.06
C CYS A 47 2.47 -13.90 0.09
N ASP A 48 3.81 -13.94 0.15
CA ASP A 48 4.59 -14.70 1.11
C ASP A 48 5.89 -13.95 1.46
N PRO A 49 5.88 -13.10 2.51
CA PRO A 49 7.05 -12.31 2.89
C PRO A 49 8.22 -13.15 3.38
N VAL A 50 8.00 -14.38 3.85
CA VAL A 50 9.06 -15.29 4.26
C VAL A 50 9.91 -15.72 3.06
N ASN A 51 9.26 -15.87 1.90
CA ASN A 51 9.91 -16.19 0.64
C ASN A 51 10.22 -14.95 -0.23
N GLY A 52 10.28 -13.76 0.39
CA GLY A 52 10.74 -12.53 -0.25
C GLY A 52 9.72 -11.84 -1.15
N THR A 53 8.44 -12.22 -1.09
CA THR A 53 7.38 -11.51 -1.81
C THR A 53 6.62 -10.54 -0.91
N PHE A 54 5.60 -9.85 -1.42
CA PHE A 54 4.82 -8.90 -0.65
C PHE A 54 3.99 -9.57 0.45
N SER A 55 3.82 -8.89 1.59
CA SER A 55 2.83 -9.29 2.58
C SER A 55 1.40 -9.01 2.09
N SER A 56 0.42 -9.65 2.72
CA SER A 56 -1.00 -9.36 2.47
C SER A 56 -1.36 -7.89 2.76
N TYR A 57 -0.67 -7.27 3.73
CA TYR A 57 -0.80 -5.86 4.05
C TYR A 57 -0.23 -4.96 2.93
N ALA A 58 0.96 -5.29 2.43
CA ALA A 58 1.56 -4.54 1.32
C ALA A 58 0.67 -4.57 0.06
N TRP A 59 0.08 -5.73 -0.28
CA TRP A 59 -0.89 -5.82 -1.37
C TRP A 59 -2.13 -4.95 -1.14
N THR A 60 -2.58 -4.82 0.10
CA THR A 60 -3.68 -3.92 0.45
C THR A 60 -3.30 -2.45 0.21
N LEU A 61 -2.08 -2.04 0.62
CA LEU A 61 -1.59 -0.68 0.38
C LEU A 61 -1.40 -0.37 -1.11
N ILE A 62 -0.89 -1.34 -1.89
CA ILE A 62 -0.77 -1.20 -3.35
C ILE A 62 -2.17 -0.99 -3.98
N ALA A 63 -3.15 -1.79 -3.57
CA ALA A 63 -4.52 -1.66 -4.06
C ALA A 63 -5.15 -0.31 -3.71
N ILE A 64 -4.98 0.16 -2.47
CA ILE A 64 -5.49 1.48 -2.04
C ILE A 64 -4.81 2.59 -2.84
N ASN A 65 -3.48 2.56 -2.95
CA ASN A 65 -2.76 3.60 -3.68
C ASN A 65 -3.14 3.62 -5.16
N PHE A 66 -3.37 2.46 -5.78
CA PHE A 66 -3.90 2.41 -7.14
C PHE A 66 -5.22 3.16 -7.26
N LEU A 67 -6.18 2.93 -6.34
CA LEU A 67 -7.48 3.61 -6.33
C LEU A 67 -7.37 5.14 -6.08
N GLN A 68 -6.31 5.57 -5.40
CA GLN A 68 -5.98 6.99 -5.21
C GLN A 68 -5.37 7.63 -6.47
N CYS A 69 -4.64 6.84 -7.26
CA CYS A 69 -3.86 7.31 -8.42
C CYS A 69 -4.58 7.15 -9.77
N MET A 70 -5.81 6.63 -9.80
CA MET A 70 -6.61 6.55 -11.03
C MET A 70 -6.85 7.94 -11.62
N ASP A 71 -7.03 8.05 -12.93
CA ASP A 71 -7.36 9.32 -13.61
C ASP A 71 -8.60 9.98 -13.01
N ILE A 72 -9.61 9.18 -12.68
CA ILE A 72 -10.74 9.55 -11.83
C ILE A 72 -10.63 8.74 -10.54
N PRO A 73 -10.07 9.31 -9.46
CA PRO A 73 -9.81 8.58 -8.23
C PRO A 73 -11.10 8.05 -7.58
N ILE A 74 -11.00 6.86 -6.99
CA ILE A 74 -12.07 6.27 -6.16
C ILE A 74 -11.82 6.58 -4.68
N LEU A 75 -10.56 6.74 -4.30
CA LEU A 75 -10.17 7.05 -2.92
C LEU A 75 -9.42 8.39 -2.83
N PRO A 76 -9.73 9.20 -1.81
CA PRO A 76 -8.94 10.37 -1.48
C PRO A 76 -7.67 10.00 -0.72
N ASN A 77 -6.83 11.00 -0.45
CA ASN A 77 -5.83 10.88 0.60
C ASN A 77 -6.49 11.22 1.96
N LEU A 78 -6.49 10.28 2.88
CA LEU A 78 -7.01 10.48 4.24
C LEU A 78 -5.91 10.89 5.25
N SER A 79 -4.65 10.83 4.90
CA SER A 79 -3.56 11.29 5.78
C SER A 79 -3.49 12.81 5.77
N THR A 80 -3.70 13.45 6.91
CA THR A 80 -3.62 14.92 7.02
C THR A 80 -2.19 15.41 7.15
N GLN A 81 -1.29 14.57 7.68
CA GLN A 81 0.14 14.88 7.90
C GLN A 81 0.36 16.20 8.67
N ASP A 82 -0.61 16.61 9.47
CA ASP A 82 -0.60 17.87 10.22
C ASP A 82 0.00 17.73 11.62
N GLY A 83 0.41 16.51 12.00
CA GLY A 83 0.96 16.20 13.31
C GLY A 83 -0.06 16.31 14.44
N SER A 84 -1.35 16.38 14.13
CA SER A 84 -2.41 16.49 15.14
C SER A 84 -2.49 15.27 16.04
N ARG A 85 -2.01 14.13 15.57
CA ARG A 85 -2.02 12.87 16.33
C ARG A 85 -0.71 12.11 16.19
N ILE A 86 0.30 12.54 16.96
CA ILE A 86 1.59 11.82 17.05
C ILE A 86 1.54 10.82 18.19
N VAL A 87 1.94 9.59 17.92
CA VAL A 87 2.06 8.52 18.93
C VAL A 87 3.50 8.02 19.00
N THR A 88 3.95 7.68 20.21
CA THR A 88 5.27 7.10 20.42
C THR A 88 5.11 5.61 20.72
N ILE A 89 5.68 4.76 19.90
CA ILE A 89 5.66 3.31 20.03
C ILE A 89 7.10 2.81 20.03
N GLN A 90 7.51 2.16 21.10
CA GLN A 90 8.89 1.64 21.28
C GLN A 90 9.99 2.71 21.05
N GLY A 91 9.73 3.95 21.46
CA GLY A 91 10.68 5.06 21.33
C GLY A 91 10.70 5.74 19.96
N LYS A 92 9.95 5.24 18.96
CA LYS A 92 9.80 5.85 17.64
C LYS A 92 8.48 6.61 17.54
N GLN A 93 8.50 7.79 16.93
CA GLN A 93 7.32 8.60 16.69
C GLN A 93 6.66 8.23 15.36
N TYR A 94 5.32 8.18 15.38
CA TYR A 94 4.48 7.93 14.22
C TYR A 94 3.39 9.00 14.15
N ASP A 95 3.21 9.58 12.98
CA ASP A 95 2.10 10.50 12.73
C ASP A 95 0.91 9.70 12.21
N VAL A 96 -0.07 9.48 13.08
CA VAL A 96 -1.30 8.74 12.80
C VAL A 96 -2.48 9.67 12.54
N SER A 97 -2.20 10.91 12.17
CA SER A 97 -3.21 11.91 11.82
C SER A 97 -3.93 11.49 10.54
N MET A 98 -5.25 11.46 10.61
CA MET A 98 -6.08 11.09 9.46
C MET A 98 -7.45 11.78 9.52
N ASP A 99 -7.96 12.18 8.35
CA ASP A 99 -9.31 12.69 8.19
C ASP A 99 -10.36 11.58 8.40
N SER A 100 -11.54 11.93 8.88
CA SER A 100 -12.67 10.98 9.00
C SER A 100 -13.16 10.46 7.65
N GLY A 101 -12.88 11.19 6.57
CA GLY A 101 -13.39 10.93 5.23
C GLY A 101 -14.77 11.54 4.96
N GLU A 102 -15.49 11.99 5.99
CA GLU A 102 -16.84 12.54 5.84
C GLU A 102 -16.87 13.88 5.09
N THR A 103 -15.80 14.67 5.24
CA THR A 103 -15.67 16.00 4.63
C THR A 103 -14.91 15.98 3.32
N VAL A 104 -14.20 14.91 3.03
CA VAL A 104 -13.37 14.79 1.83
C VAL A 104 -14.25 14.46 0.62
N LYS A 105 -14.29 15.36 -0.34
CA LYS A 105 -15.02 15.16 -1.60
C LYS A 105 -14.03 14.91 -2.74
N LEU A 106 -14.29 13.89 -3.53
CA LEU A 106 -13.59 13.69 -4.79
C LEU A 106 -14.12 14.66 -5.85
N PRO A 107 -13.26 15.17 -6.72
CA PRO A 107 -13.64 16.16 -7.74
C PRO A 107 -14.60 15.60 -8.79
N GLN A 108 -14.57 14.31 -9.02
CA GLN A 108 -15.40 13.61 -10.00
C GLN A 108 -15.78 12.23 -9.47
N LEU A 109 -16.98 11.76 -9.84
CA LEU A 109 -17.44 10.41 -9.52
C LEU A 109 -16.86 9.41 -10.52
N ASN A 110 -16.21 8.38 -10.01
CA ASN A 110 -15.79 7.23 -10.80
C ASN A 110 -16.92 6.20 -10.85
N GLU A 111 -17.34 5.81 -12.04
CA GLU A 111 -18.47 4.90 -12.27
C GLU A 111 -18.04 3.46 -12.59
N ASN A 112 -16.72 3.17 -12.63
CA ASN A 112 -16.22 1.84 -12.96
C ASN A 112 -16.74 0.79 -11.97
N SER A 113 -17.14 -0.35 -12.49
CA SER A 113 -17.43 -1.55 -11.70
C SER A 113 -16.14 -2.13 -11.10
N VAL A 114 -16.27 -2.99 -10.10
CA VAL A 114 -15.13 -3.71 -9.51
C VAL A 114 -14.36 -4.52 -10.56
N ALA A 115 -15.05 -5.05 -11.57
CA ALA A 115 -14.42 -5.81 -12.64
C ALA A 115 -13.54 -4.92 -13.53
N GLU A 116 -14.03 -3.74 -13.92
CA GLU A 116 -13.25 -2.77 -14.69
C GLU A 116 -12.03 -2.28 -13.90
N ILE A 117 -12.22 -1.97 -12.62
CA ILE A 117 -11.12 -1.60 -11.71
C ILE A 117 -10.04 -2.69 -11.65
N LEU A 118 -10.43 -3.97 -11.62
CA LEU A 118 -9.48 -5.10 -11.63
C LEU A 118 -8.72 -5.20 -12.95
N VAL A 119 -9.39 -4.98 -14.09
CA VAL A 119 -8.73 -4.96 -15.41
C VAL A 119 -7.69 -3.84 -15.45
N ASP A 120 -8.07 -2.64 -15.04
CA ASP A 120 -7.17 -1.47 -15.01
C ASP A 120 -5.98 -1.70 -14.05
N PHE A 121 -6.24 -2.31 -12.90
CA PHE A 121 -5.19 -2.65 -11.93
C PHE A 121 -4.18 -3.65 -12.51
N PHE A 122 -4.63 -4.70 -13.19
CA PHE A 122 -3.70 -5.65 -13.79
C PHE A 122 -2.97 -5.07 -15.00
N ALA A 123 -3.61 -4.21 -15.78
CA ALA A 123 -2.96 -3.46 -16.85
C ALA A 123 -1.87 -2.52 -16.29
N PHE A 124 -2.16 -1.85 -15.17
CA PHE A 124 -1.19 -1.02 -14.46
C PHE A 124 0.01 -1.83 -13.97
N LEU A 125 -0.21 -2.97 -13.32
CA LEU A 125 0.88 -3.84 -12.84
C LEU A 125 1.75 -4.36 -13.99
N ALA A 126 1.14 -4.68 -15.14
CA ALA A 126 1.83 -5.26 -16.28
C ALA A 126 2.65 -4.23 -17.07
N ASN A 127 2.15 -3.00 -17.21
CA ASN A 127 2.68 -2.04 -18.18
C ASN A 127 3.24 -0.76 -17.55
N ASN A 128 2.67 -0.33 -16.43
CA ASN A 128 2.86 1.03 -15.93
C ASN A 128 3.45 1.10 -14.51
N TRP A 129 3.70 -0.02 -13.86
CA TRP A 129 4.21 0.01 -12.49
C TRP A 129 5.74 0.21 -12.46
N PRO A 130 6.21 1.44 -12.16
CA PRO A 130 7.65 1.76 -12.13
C PRO A 130 8.29 1.40 -10.79
N TRP A 131 8.09 0.20 -10.31
CA TRP A 131 8.49 -0.31 -8.98
C TRP A 131 9.98 -0.24 -8.66
N ASN A 132 10.83 -0.14 -9.68
CA ASN A 132 12.27 0.07 -9.51
C ASN A 132 12.65 1.55 -9.23
N LYS A 133 11.77 2.50 -9.52
CA LYS A 133 12.02 3.95 -9.39
C LYS A 133 11.15 4.62 -8.34
N LEU A 134 9.92 4.12 -8.15
CA LEU A 134 8.92 4.73 -7.29
C LEU A 134 8.57 3.84 -6.10
N VAL A 135 8.04 4.47 -5.08
CA VAL A 135 7.50 3.88 -3.86
C VAL A 135 6.00 4.14 -3.81
N VAL A 136 5.24 3.11 -3.48
CA VAL A 136 3.80 3.23 -3.20
C VAL A 136 3.62 3.94 -1.86
N SER A 137 2.97 5.10 -1.87
CA SER A 137 2.67 5.88 -0.66
C SER A 137 1.19 6.16 -0.55
N VAL A 138 0.51 5.41 0.29
CA VAL A 138 -0.90 5.66 0.65
C VAL A 138 -1.04 6.97 1.42
N ARG A 139 -0.01 7.31 2.21
CA ARG A 139 0.09 8.55 2.98
C ARG A 139 0.11 9.79 2.08
N GLU A 140 0.85 9.75 0.97
CA GLU A 140 0.92 10.84 0.00
C GLU A 140 -0.22 10.78 -1.03
N GLY A 141 -0.99 9.69 -1.08
CA GLY A 141 -2.01 9.45 -2.09
C GLY A 141 -1.44 9.35 -3.51
N LYS A 142 -0.16 9.02 -3.65
CA LYS A 142 0.55 8.94 -4.94
C LYS A 142 1.78 8.04 -4.83
N MET A 143 2.37 7.73 -5.96
CA MET A 143 3.72 7.14 -6.00
C MET A 143 4.77 8.25 -5.88
N ILE A 144 5.79 7.99 -5.06
CA ILE A 144 6.87 8.94 -4.80
C ILE A 144 8.23 8.38 -5.24
N PRO A 145 9.17 9.22 -5.71
CA PRO A 145 10.52 8.78 -6.03
C PRO A 145 11.24 8.18 -4.82
N ARG A 146 12.00 7.11 -5.02
CA ARG A 146 12.77 6.42 -3.97
C ARG A 146 13.82 7.31 -3.31
N ASP A 147 14.39 8.25 -4.04
CA ASP A 147 15.38 9.20 -3.55
C ASP A 147 14.83 10.13 -2.46
N LYS A 148 13.56 10.51 -2.55
CA LYS A 148 12.88 11.30 -1.50
C LYS A 148 12.84 10.62 -0.14
N LYS A 149 12.92 9.28 -0.10
CA LYS A 149 12.89 8.47 1.12
C LYS A 149 14.29 8.05 1.60
N ASN A 150 15.38 8.53 0.96
CA ASN A 150 16.75 8.07 1.22
C ASN A 150 16.92 6.53 1.10
N TRP A 151 16.00 5.85 0.42
CA TRP A 151 16.03 4.39 0.26
C TRP A 151 17.06 3.94 -0.78
N LEU A 152 17.63 4.86 -1.57
CA LEU A 152 18.77 4.61 -2.45
C LEU A 152 20.05 4.22 -1.68
N HIS A 153 20.16 4.64 -0.41
CA HIS A 153 21.33 4.33 0.43
C HIS A 153 21.21 3.03 1.22
N LYS A 154 20.03 2.46 1.36
CA LYS A 154 19.88 1.07 1.73
C LYS A 154 20.21 0.28 0.48
N LYS A 155 21.54 0.01 0.26
CA LYS A 155 22.06 -0.67 -0.92
C LYS A 155 21.11 -1.80 -1.34
N PRO A 156 20.52 -1.74 -2.54
CA PRO A 156 20.25 -2.97 -3.26
C PRO A 156 21.62 -3.62 -3.37
N TYR A 157 21.70 -4.91 -3.14
CA TYR A 157 22.94 -5.65 -3.35
C TYR A 157 23.52 -5.20 -4.67
N ALA A 158 24.76 -4.69 -4.64
CA ALA A 158 25.39 -4.02 -5.76
C ALA A 158 25.27 -4.87 -7.02
N ASN A 159 24.90 -4.26 -8.14
CA ASN A 159 25.01 -4.74 -9.51
C ASN A 159 23.90 -5.64 -10.10
N GLU A 160 22.68 -5.71 -9.57
CA GLU A 160 21.63 -6.46 -10.27
C GLU A 160 20.54 -5.54 -10.83
N ILE A 161 20.34 -5.65 -12.14
CA ILE A 161 19.23 -5.03 -12.87
C ILE A 161 17.95 -5.69 -12.38
N VAL A 162 17.14 -4.92 -11.67
CA VAL A 162 15.82 -5.39 -11.20
C VAL A 162 14.90 -5.47 -12.40
N GLY A 163 14.69 -6.64 -12.92
CA GLY A 163 13.98 -6.82 -14.19
C GLY A 163 12.72 -7.67 -14.14
N SER A 164 12.44 -8.43 -13.08
CA SER A 164 11.33 -9.37 -13.14
C SER A 164 10.62 -9.61 -11.80
N LEU A 165 9.38 -10.11 -11.87
CA LEU A 165 8.65 -10.66 -10.70
C LEU A 165 9.45 -11.78 -10.02
N GLU A 166 10.37 -12.40 -10.71
CA GLU A 166 11.25 -13.46 -10.21
C GLU A 166 12.30 -12.92 -9.24
N ASP A 167 12.78 -11.68 -9.43
CA ASP A 167 13.71 -11.02 -8.51
C ASP A 167 13.03 -10.62 -7.20
N ILE A 168 11.74 -10.29 -7.23
CA ILE A 168 10.92 -10.09 -6.03
C ILE A 168 10.78 -11.42 -5.27
N ARG A 169 10.52 -12.51 -5.99
CA ARG A 169 10.39 -13.86 -5.42
C ARG A 169 11.67 -14.35 -4.73
N LEU A 170 12.82 -13.87 -5.16
CA LEU A 170 14.12 -14.24 -4.59
C LEU A 170 14.54 -13.34 -3.41
N GLY A 171 13.70 -12.43 -2.94
CA GLY A 171 13.98 -11.58 -1.76
C GLY A 171 15.13 -10.60 -1.94
N LYS A 172 15.55 -10.33 -3.17
CA LYS A 172 16.73 -9.54 -3.47
C LYS A 172 16.56 -8.04 -3.36
N HIS A 173 15.32 -7.54 -3.17
CA HIS A 173 15.03 -6.10 -3.18
C HIS A 173 14.09 -5.67 -2.07
N SER A 174 14.33 -4.48 -1.50
CA SER A 174 13.36 -3.82 -0.63
C SER A 174 12.12 -3.46 -1.45
N LEU A 175 10.98 -4.03 -1.06
CA LEU A 175 9.72 -3.82 -1.75
C LEU A 175 9.29 -2.34 -1.60
N PRO A 176 8.90 -1.67 -2.69
CA PRO A 176 8.66 -0.24 -2.72
C PRO A 176 7.27 0.13 -2.19
N VAL A 177 6.96 -0.27 -0.97
CA VAL A 177 5.70 0.08 -0.30
C VAL A 177 6.03 0.68 1.06
N GLU A 178 5.58 1.91 1.27
CA GLU A 178 5.76 2.66 2.50
C GLU A 178 4.69 2.28 3.54
N ASP A 179 5.09 2.18 4.81
CA ASP A 179 4.13 2.17 5.91
C ASP A 179 3.52 3.57 6.05
N PRO A 180 2.17 3.73 6.03
CA PRO A 180 1.51 5.03 6.03
C PRO A 180 1.84 5.93 7.22
N PHE A 181 2.27 5.35 8.34
CA PHE A 181 2.56 6.08 9.57
C PHE A 181 4.05 6.20 9.89
N ASP A 182 4.91 5.50 9.18
CA ASP A 182 6.35 5.58 9.39
C ASP A 182 6.93 6.85 8.72
N LEU A 183 7.53 7.72 9.55
CA LEU A 183 8.12 8.99 9.12
C LEU A 183 9.57 8.85 8.62
N SER A 184 10.17 7.65 8.71
CA SER A 184 11.57 7.41 8.36
C SER A 184 11.80 7.08 6.88
#